data_db03e5524d57eb3fb358c89aeff3cd9a
#
_entry.id   db03e5524d57eb3fb358c89aeff3cd9a
#
_cell.length_a   1.000
_cell.length_b   1.000
_cell.length_c   1.000
_cell.angle_alpha   90.00
_cell.angle_beta   90.00
_cell.angle_gamma   90.00
#
_symmetry.space_group_name_H-M   'P 1'
#
loop_
_entity.id
_entity.type
_entity.pdbx_description
1 polymer ?
#
loop_
_entity_poly.entity_id
_entity_poly.type
_entity_poly.pdbx_seq_one_letter_code
_entity_poly.pdbx_strand_id
1 'polypeptide(L)'
;MRFHRNHLISLTLLGALACGGRAAPSAGAPPEPARDAPPVFVPLPDANTLAIVRMANNVELAYAIIAARRATTTSVKALVRRERTTHTALNVSVERLARQIDVEPREGDVSRLLRDQSMPRRDSLRALSGRRFDSAYVALEIRSHRELLVAIDSVFLRSVSNPRLGTYLTDSLRPAVRAHLTQAERLQSTLAPRQ
;
A
#
# COMPACT_ATOMS: atom_id res chain seq x y z
N MET A 1 -32.61 -6.81 7.21
CA MET A 1 -31.65 -6.06 8.03
C MET A 1 -31.32 -4.75 7.34
N ARG A 2 -31.56 -3.63 8.02
CA ARG A 2 -31.71 -2.29 7.43
C ARG A 2 -30.37 -1.66 7.11
N PHE A 3 -30.24 -1.15 5.87
CA PHE A 3 -29.12 -0.29 5.44
C PHE A 3 -29.31 1.12 6.04
N HIS A 4 -28.30 1.63 6.74
CA HIS A 4 -28.28 3.01 7.19
C HIS A 4 -27.73 3.91 6.07
N ARG A 5 -28.59 4.80 5.62
CA ARG A 5 -28.28 5.89 4.68
C ARG A 5 -27.67 7.03 5.47
N ASN A 6 -26.49 7.48 5.08
CA ASN A 6 -25.87 8.68 5.62
C ASN A 6 -26.60 9.91 5.06
N HIS A 7 -27.13 10.73 5.97
CA HIS A 7 -27.77 12.00 5.68
C HIS A 7 -26.70 13.09 5.52
N LEU A 8 -26.71 13.74 4.36
CA LEU A 8 -26.07 15.02 4.12
C LEU A 8 -26.85 16.11 4.89
N ILE A 9 -26.20 16.85 5.76
CA ILE A 9 -26.76 18.01 6.43
C ILE A 9 -26.41 19.25 5.60
N SER A 10 -27.39 19.77 4.90
CA SER A 10 -27.34 21.11 4.31
C SER A 10 -27.72 22.13 5.38
N LEU A 11 -26.83 23.09 5.63
CA LEU A 11 -27.10 24.21 6.51
C LEU A 11 -27.27 25.48 5.67
N THR A 12 -28.54 25.84 5.44
CA THR A 12 -28.93 27.17 4.91
C THR A 12 -29.10 28.14 6.07
N LEU A 13 -28.39 29.25 6.05
CA LEU A 13 -28.63 30.37 6.95
C LEU A 13 -28.93 31.62 6.13
N LEU A 14 -30.20 32.02 6.16
CA LEU A 14 -30.68 33.35 5.77
C LEU A 14 -30.81 34.21 7.04
N GLY A 15 -30.39 35.46 6.98
CA GLY A 15 -30.65 36.42 8.03
C GLY A 15 -29.95 37.74 7.82
N ALA A 16 -30.54 38.62 7.02
CA ALA A 16 -30.13 40.00 6.91
C ALA A 16 -30.73 40.84 8.04
N LEU A 17 -29.94 41.62 8.78
CA LEU A 17 -30.44 42.79 9.46
C LEU A 17 -29.35 43.89 9.34
N ALA A 18 -29.72 44.96 8.65
CA ALA A 18 -28.94 46.18 8.58
C ALA A 18 -29.15 47.01 9.84
N CYS A 19 -28.06 47.47 10.46
CA CYS A 19 -28.08 48.67 11.32
C CYS A 19 -26.76 49.39 11.17
N GLY A 20 -26.83 50.68 10.77
CA GLY A 20 -25.68 51.54 10.57
C GLY A 20 -24.95 51.89 11.87
N GLY A 21 -23.63 51.95 11.76
CA GLY A 21 -22.75 52.36 12.83
C GLY A 21 -21.35 52.60 12.29
N ARG A 22 -20.98 53.88 12.28
CA ARG A 22 -19.67 54.51 12.33
C ARG A 22 -18.46 53.63 12.01
N ALA A 23 -17.77 53.97 10.91
CA ALA A 23 -16.50 53.38 10.50
C ALA A 23 -15.44 53.51 11.61
N ALA A 24 -15.01 52.36 12.12
CA ALA A 24 -13.75 52.18 12.85
C ALA A 24 -12.62 51.94 11.83
N PRO A 25 -11.36 52.35 12.14
CA PRO A 25 -10.24 52.14 11.22
C PRO A 25 -10.08 50.65 10.93
N SER A 26 -9.96 50.34 9.65
CA SER A 26 -9.74 49.01 9.11
C SER A 26 -8.53 48.36 9.81
N ALA A 27 -8.78 47.42 10.72
CA ALA A 27 -7.77 46.48 11.12
C ALA A 27 -7.45 45.66 9.86
N GLY A 28 -6.17 45.66 9.45
CA GLY A 28 -5.71 44.96 8.26
C GLY A 28 -6.26 43.53 8.23
N ALA A 29 -6.74 43.11 7.08
CA ALA A 29 -7.22 41.76 6.90
C ALA A 29 -6.16 40.78 7.42
N PRO A 30 -6.57 39.69 8.15
CA PRO A 30 -5.61 38.66 8.53
C PRO A 30 -4.89 38.20 7.28
N PRO A 31 -3.56 37.91 7.35
CA PRO A 31 -2.82 37.44 6.21
C PRO A 31 -3.54 36.20 5.66
N GLU A 32 -3.81 36.23 4.36
CA GLU A 32 -4.38 35.09 3.63
C GLU A 32 -3.51 33.87 3.97
N PRO A 33 -4.07 32.72 4.38
CA PRO A 33 -3.28 31.53 4.66
C PRO A 33 -2.42 31.27 3.44
N ALA A 34 -1.11 31.16 3.64
CA ALA A 34 -0.16 30.89 2.58
C ALA A 34 -0.71 29.74 1.75
N ARG A 35 -0.95 29.97 0.46
CA ARG A 35 -1.37 28.91 -0.48
C ARG A 35 -0.38 27.79 -0.29
N ASP A 36 -0.89 26.59 0.07
CA ASP A 36 -0.07 25.44 0.35
C ASP A 36 0.96 25.28 -0.76
N ALA A 37 2.23 25.43 -0.41
CA ALA A 37 3.30 25.15 -1.35
C ALA A 37 3.13 23.70 -1.80
N PRO A 38 3.33 23.36 -3.08
CA PRO A 38 3.19 22.00 -3.54
C PRO A 38 4.04 21.09 -2.65
N PRO A 39 3.54 19.90 -2.28
CA PRO A 39 4.24 19.01 -1.36
C PRO A 39 5.65 18.74 -1.86
N VAL A 40 6.64 19.14 -1.06
CA VAL A 40 8.06 18.91 -1.39
C VAL A 40 8.33 17.41 -1.27
N PHE A 41 8.80 16.81 -2.36
CA PHE A 41 9.23 15.43 -2.32
C PHE A 41 10.47 15.29 -1.42
N VAL A 42 10.34 14.53 -0.33
CA VAL A 42 11.45 14.20 0.57
C VAL A 42 11.94 12.80 0.23
N PRO A 43 13.17 12.64 -0.30
CA PRO A 43 13.72 11.33 -0.61
C PRO A 43 13.83 10.45 0.63
N LEU A 44 13.53 9.16 0.48
CA LEU A 44 13.76 8.17 1.52
C LEU A 44 15.23 7.75 1.54
N PRO A 45 15.88 7.68 2.70
CA PRO A 45 17.20 7.06 2.81
C PRO A 45 17.20 5.61 2.33
N ASP A 46 18.30 5.14 1.75
CA ASP A 46 18.43 3.74 1.28
C ASP A 46 18.16 2.72 2.38
N ALA A 47 18.58 3.01 3.62
CA ALA A 47 18.30 2.19 4.80
C ALA A 47 16.80 2.01 5.06
N ASN A 48 15.99 3.07 4.87
CA ASN A 48 14.54 3.00 5.01
C ASN A 48 13.90 2.26 3.83
N THR A 49 14.38 2.49 2.60
CA THR A 49 13.91 1.76 1.40
C THR A 49 14.12 0.26 1.56
N LEU A 50 15.30 -0.19 2.01
CA LEU A 50 15.59 -1.60 2.30
C LEU A 50 14.65 -2.17 3.36
N ALA A 51 14.40 -1.43 4.45
CA ALA A 51 13.49 -1.86 5.52
C ALA A 51 12.04 -1.97 5.03
N ILE A 52 11.58 -1.03 4.19
CA ILE A 52 10.22 -1.07 3.62
C ILE A 52 10.07 -2.27 2.69
N VAL A 53 11.04 -2.52 1.80
CA VAL A 53 11.01 -3.68 0.89
C VAL A 53 10.98 -4.99 1.67
N ARG A 54 11.82 -5.14 2.70
CA ARG A 54 11.82 -6.31 3.58
C ARG A 54 10.48 -6.48 4.29
N MET A 55 9.90 -5.39 4.80
CA MET A 55 8.60 -5.43 5.47
C MET A 55 7.48 -5.82 4.50
N ALA A 56 7.45 -5.26 3.29
CA ALA A 56 6.48 -5.64 2.27
C ALA A 56 6.55 -7.14 1.95
N ASN A 57 7.74 -7.69 1.71
CA ASN A 57 7.92 -9.12 1.49
C ASN A 57 7.45 -9.98 2.68
N ASN A 58 7.70 -9.54 3.92
CA ASN A 58 7.26 -10.24 5.12
C ASN A 58 5.73 -10.22 5.28
N VAL A 59 5.08 -9.13 4.90
CA VAL A 59 3.62 -9.00 4.88
C VAL A 59 3.02 -9.97 3.87
N GLU A 60 3.56 -10.03 2.65
CA GLU A 60 3.11 -10.97 1.61
C GLU A 60 3.31 -12.43 2.03
N LEU A 61 4.45 -12.77 2.64
CA LEU A 61 4.67 -14.10 3.22
C LEU A 61 3.64 -14.44 4.31
N ALA A 62 3.26 -13.48 5.14
CA ALA A 62 2.24 -13.70 6.17
C ALA A 62 0.84 -13.97 5.57
N TYR A 63 0.47 -13.28 4.48
CA TYR A 63 -0.75 -13.58 3.73
C TYR A 63 -0.70 -14.96 3.08
N ALA A 64 0.41 -15.28 2.42
CA ALA A 64 0.61 -16.57 1.76
C ALA A 64 0.62 -17.76 2.75
N ILE A 65 1.09 -17.58 3.99
CA ILE A 65 1.01 -18.60 5.05
C ILE A 65 -0.45 -18.91 5.42
N ILE A 66 -1.30 -17.89 5.53
CA ILE A 66 -2.74 -18.06 5.78
C ILE A 66 -3.37 -18.76 4.57
N ALA A 67 -3.05 -18.32 3.36
CA ALA A 67 -3.61 -18.85 2.13
C ALA A 67 -3.19 -20.29 1.87
N ALA A 68 -1.99 -20.72 2.26
CA ALA A 68 -1.53 -22.10 2.14
C ALA A 68 -2.43 -23.11 2.88
N ARG A 69 -3.12 -22.66 3.94
CA ARG A 69 -4.02 -23.49 4.76
C ARG A 69 -5.49 -23.39 4.34
N ARG A 70 -5.86 -22.33 3.60
CA ARG A 70 -7.27 -21.98 3.35
C ARG A 70 -7.68 -21.95 1.89
N ALA A 71 -6.73 -21.78 0.96
CA ALA A 71 -7.02 -21.78 -0.47
C ALA A 71 -7.65 -23.11 -0.90
N THR A 72 -8.72 -23.03 -1.69
CA THR A 72 -9.48 -24.20 -2.12
C THR A 72 -9.21 -24.57 -3.55
N THR A 73 -9.11 -23.61 -4.46
CA THR A 73 -8.89 -23.88 -5.88
C THR A 73 -7.42 -24.17 -6.19
N THR A 74 -7.19 -25.08 -7.15
CA THR A 74 -5.84 -25.46 -7.60
C THR A 74 -5.04 -24.25 -8.10
N SER A 75 -5.71 -23.32 -8.78
CA SER A 75 -5.09 -22.12 -9.33
C SER A 75 -4.65 -21.14 -8.24
N VAL A 76 -5.46 -20.92 -7.19
CA VAL A 76 -5.08 -20.09 -6.05
C VAL A 76 -3.96 -20.74 -5.24
N LYS A 77 -4.02 -22.08 -5.03
CA LYS A 77 -2.92 -22.82 -4.40
C LYS A 77 -1.59 -22.68 -5.17
N ALA A 78 -1.65 -22.64 -6.50
CA ALA A 78 -0.47 -22.41 -7.34
C ALA A 78 0.08 -20.99 -7.19
N LEU A 79 -0.79 -19.97 -7.14
CA LEU A 79 -0.41 -18.60 -6.84
C LEU A 79 0.29 -18.54 -5.48
N VAL A 80 -0.30 -19.06 -4.42
CA VAL A 80 0.26 -19.08 -3.06
C VAL A 80 1.67 -19.69 -3.01
N ARG A 81 1.88 -20.82 -3.70
CA ARG A 81 3.23 -21.43 -3.76
C ARG A 81 4.24 -20.49 -4.40
N ARG A 82 3.87 -19.85 -5.49
CA ARG A 82 4.74 -18.88 -6.20
C ARG A 82 5.05 -17.68 -5.32
N GLU A 83 4.05 -17.06 -4.70
CA GLU A 83 4.21 -15.93 -3.77
C GLU A 83 5.22 -16.28 -2.67
N ARG A 84 5.04 -17.42 -2.00
CA ARG A 84 5.97 -17.86 -0.96
C ARG A 84 7.39 -18.02 -1.47
N THR A 85 7.58 -18.69 -2.60
CA THR A 85 8.92 -18.92 -3.17
C THR A 85 9.58 -17.59 -3.55
N THR A 86 8.86 -16.72 -4.24
CA THR A 86 9.41 -15.45 -4.73
C THR A 86 9.72 -14.50 -3.59
N HIS A 87 8.78 -14.27 -2.65
CA HIS A 87 9.02 -13.33 -1.54
C HIS A 87 10.09 -13.83 -0.57
N THR A 88 10.25 -15.15 -0.40
CA THR A 88 11.39 -15.72 0.33
C THR A 88 12.71 -15.39 -0.38
N ALA A 89 12.79 -15.60 -1.69
CA ALA A 89 13.98 -15.29 -2.48
C ALA A 89 14.30 -13.78 -2.49
N LEU A 90 13.27 -12.93 -2.58
CA LEU A 90 13.43 -11.47 -2.50
C LEU A 90 13.97 -11.03 -1.13
N ASN A 91 13.51 -11.64 -0.03
CA ASN A 91 14.05 -11.35 1.30
C ASN A 91 15.53 -11.73 1.41
N VAL A 92 15.92 -12.92 0.93
CA VAL A 92 17.33 -13.32 0.90
C VAL A 92 18.16 -12.35 0.05
N SER A 93 17.61 -11.90 -1.06
CA SER A 93 18.30 -10.98 -1.98
C SER A 93 18.47 -9.59 -1.38
N VAL A 94 17.44 -9.02 -0.73
CA VAL A 94 17.53 -7.70 -0.11
C VAL A 94 18.48 -7.69 1.08
N GLU A 95 18.52 -8.76 1.87
CA GLU A 95 19.48 -8.88 2.97
C GLU A 95 20.91 -9.03 2.48
N ARG A 96 21.13 -9.80 1.41
CA ARG A 96 22.45 -9.90 0.76
C ARG A 96 22.90 -8.55 0.22
N LEU A 97 22.00 -7.84 -0.46
CA LEU A 97 22.25 -6.51 -0.98
C LEU A 97 22.64 -5.53 0.12
N ALA A 98 21.89 -5.50 1.23
CA ALA A 98 22.17 -4.64 2.37
C ALA A 98 23.61 -4.80 2.87
N ARG A 99 24.07 -6.06 3.01
CA ARG A 99 25.47 -6.36 3.36
C ARG A 99 26.47 -5.94 2.30
N GLN A 100 26.14 -6.11 1.01
CA GLN A 100 27.06 -5.76 -0.11
C GLN A 100 27.26 -4.26 -0.28
N ILE A 101 26.28 -3.45 0.11
CA ILE A 101 26.36 -1.99 0.01
C ILE A 101 26.67 -1.33 1.37
N ASP A 102 26.88 -2.13 2.42
CA ASP A 102 27.14 -1.69 3.78
C ASP A 102 26.08 -0.72 4.33
N VAL A 103 24.81 -1.05 4.09
CA VAL A 103 23.66 -0.28 4.58
C VAL A 103 22.76 -1.16 5.42
N GLU A 104 22.70 -0.88 6.72
CA GLU A 104 21.78 -1.58 7.63
C GLU A 104 20.34 -1.09 7.44
N PRO A 105 19.37 -2.00 7.15
CA PRO A 105 17.96 -1.62 7.01
C PRO A 105 17.41 -1.01 8.30
N ARG A 106 16.83 0.19 8.21
CA ARG A 106 16.28 0.92 9.35
C ARG A 106 14.77 1.08 9.24
N GLU A 107 14.02 0.53 10.18
CA GLU A 107 12.58 0.75 10.24
C GLU A 107 12.24 2.23 10.48
N GLY A 108 11.23 2.70 9.75
CA GLY A 108 10.66 4.04 9.86
C GLY A 108 9.14 3.95 9.93
N ASP A 109 8.47 5.11 9.87
CA ASP A 109 7.02 5.18 9.97
C ASP A 109 6.32 4.36 8.88
N VAL A 110 6.83 4.38 7.65
CA VAL A 110 6.23 3.63 6.52
C VAL A 110 6.31 2.13 6.74
N SER A 111 7.45 1.58 7.16
CA SER A 111 7.57 0.14 7.42
C SER A 111 6.71 -0.31 8.61
N ARG A 112 6.61 0.52 9.65
CA ARG A 112 5.68 0.28 10.77
C ARG A 112 4.22 0.30 10.32
N LEU A 113 3.84 1.32 9.55
CA LEU A 113 2.48 1.45 9.00
C LEU A 113 2.09 0.24 8.15
N LEU A 114 2.98 -0.24 7.27
CA LEU A 114 2.74 -1.46 6.48
C LEU A 114 2.46 -2.67 7.36
N ARG A 115 3.28 -2.89 8.39
CA ARG A 115 3.07 -3.95 9.37
C ARG A 115 1.71 -3.84 10.03
N ASP A 116 1.40 -2.66 10.57
CA ASP A 116 0.18 -2.43 11.35
C ASP A 116 -1.08 -2.55 10.48
N GLN A 117 -1.06 -2.04 9.25
CA GLN A 117 -2.15 -2.22 8.29
C GLN A 117 -2.32 -3.67 7.82
N SER A 118 -1.27 -4.49 7.87
CA SER A 118 -1.36 -5.90 7.52
C SER A 118 -2.18 -6.72 8.53
N MET A 119 -2.23 -6.32 9.79
CA MET A 119 -2.87 -7.08 10.85
C MET A 119 -4.38 -7.25 10.63
N PRO A 120 -5.18 -6.18 10.46
CA PRO A 120 -6.61 -6.33 10.19
C PRO A 120 -6.91 -7.04 8.86
N ARG A 121 -6.04 -6.89 7.83
CA ARG A 121 -6.17 -7.63 6.57
C ARG A 121 -5.98 -9.14 6.79
N ARG A 122 -5.03 -9.55 7.63
CA ARG A 122 -4.80 -10.96 8.02
C ARG A 122 -5.98 -11.53 8.78
N ASP A 123 -6.56 -10.77 9.71
CA ASP A 123 -7.72 -11.22 10.48
C ASP A 123 -8.95 -11.36 9.59
N SER A 124 -9.16 -10.42 8.67
CA SER A 124 -10.20 -10.54 7.64
C SER A 124 -10.04 -11.82 6.80
N LEU A 125 -8.81 -12.15 6.36
CA LEU A 125 -8.55 -13.39 5.63
C LEU A 125 -8.82 -14.63 6.50
N ARG A 126 -8.44 -14.62 7.77
CA ARG A 126 -8.68 -15.75 8.69
C ARG A 126 -10.16 -16.02 8.94
N ALA A 127 -11.01 -15.00 8.84
CA ALA A 127 -12.46 -15.13 9.02
C ALA A 127 -13.15 -15.78 7.80
N LEU A 128 -12.48 -15.90 6.65
CA LEU A 128 -13.05 -16.39 5.41
C LEU A 128 -12.68 -17.85 5.14
N SER A 129 -13.50 -18.54 4.32
CA SER A 129 -13.26 -19.92 3.85
C SER A 129 -13.83 -20.13 2.45
N GLY A 130 -13.42 -21.24 1.79
CA GLY A 130 -13.92 -21.62 0.48
C GLY A 130 -13.70 -20.55 -0.58
N ARG A 131 -14.63 -20.42 -1.52
CA ARG A 131 -14.53 -19.44 -2.62
C ARG A 131 -14.44 -17.98 -2.13
N ARG A 132 -15.07 -17.67 -0.99
CA ARG A 132 -14.97 -16.30 -0.43
C ARG A 132 -13.53 -15.99 0.00
N PHE A 133 -12.84 -16.98 0.57
CA PHE A 133 -11.42 -16.85 0.88
C PHE A 133 -10.60 -16.65 -0.40
N ASP A 134 -10.76 -17.53 -1.39
CA ASP A 134 -9.99 -17.46 -2.64
C ASP A 134 -10.15 -16.10 -3.33
N SER A 135 -11.38 -15.60 -3.44
CA SER A 135 -11.67 -14.31 -4.05
C SER A 135 -11.07 -13.13 -3.25
N ALA A 136 -11.17 -13.16 -1.92
CA ALA A 136 -10.63 -12.11 -1.06
C ALA A 136 -9.10 -12.08 -1.07
N TYR A 137 -8.46 -13.25 -1.05
CA TYR A 137 -7.01 -13.38 -1.15
C TYR A 137 -6.50 -12.80 -2.47
N VAL A 138 -7.07 -13.22 -3.61
CA VAL A 138 -6.66 -12.71 -4.93
C VAL A 138 -6.89 -11.21 -5.05
N ALA A 139 -8.01 -10.68 -4.53
CA ALA A 139 -8.25 -9.24 -4.51
C ALA A 139 -7.24 -8.48 -3.62
N LEU A 140 -6.80 -9.07 -2.52
CA LEU A 140 -5.75 -8.49 -1.67
C LEU A 140 -4.40 -8.47 -2.39
N GLU A 141 -4.01 -9.57 -3.06
CA GLU A 141 -2.78 -9.66 -3.86
C GLU A 141 -2.74 -8.57 -4.95
N ILE A 142 -3.85 -8.40 -5.69
CA ILE A 142 -3.94 -7.35 -6.72
C ILE A 142 -3.71 -5.97 -6.11
N ARG A 143 -4.35 -5.67 -4.99
CA ARG A 143 -4.24 -4.37 -4.35
C ARG A 143 -2.83 -4.11 -3.84
N SER A 144 -2.28 -5.02 -3.05
CA SER A 144 -0.96 -4.82 -2.44
C SER A 144 0.16 -4.74 -3.48
N HIS A 145 0.09 -5.54 -4.55
CA HIS A 145 1.08 -5.47 -5.63
C HIS A 145 0.96 -4.19 -6.46
N ARG A 146 -0.25 -3.66 -6.70
CA ARG A 146 -0.44 -2.34 -7.33
C ARG A 146 0.10 -1.22 -6.45
N GLU A 147 -0.20 -1.22 -5.15
CA GLU A 147 0.32 -0.26 -4.18
C GLU A 147 1.86 -0.28 -4.16
N LEU A 148 2.46 -1.46 -4.17
CA LEU A 148 3.92 -1.63 -4.18
C LEU A 148 4.55 -1.14 -5.50
N LEU A 149 3.95 -1.41 -6.67
CA LEU A 149 4.45 -0.88 -7.94
C LEU A 149 4.43 0.65 -7.96
N VAL A 150 3.37 1.27 -7.47
CA VAL A 150 3.30 2.74 -7.33
C VAL A 150 4.41 3.24 -6.40
N ALA A 151 4.65 2.57 -5.27
CA ALA A 151 5.72 2.95 -4.35
C ALA A 151 7.12 2.81 -4.99
N ILE A 152 7.36 1.72 -5.73
CA ILE A 152 8.63 1.53 -6.45
C ILE A 152 8.84 2.67 -7.46
N ASP A 153 7.86 2.95 -8.31
CA ASP A 153 8.02 3.89 -9.43
C ASP A 153 8.01 5.36 -8.98
N SER A 154 7.17 5.70 -7.99
CA SER A 154 6.94 7.09 -7.60
C SER A 154 7.79 7.55 -6.41
N VAL A 155 8.29 6.61 -5.58
CA VAL A 155 9.02 6.92 -4.35
C VAL A 155 10.41 6.31 -4.36
N PHE A 156 10.54 4.99 -4.44
CA PHE A 156 11.83 4.33 -4.22
C PHE A 156 12.84 4.69 -5.29
N LEU A 157 12.48 4.56 -6.58
CA LEU A 157 13.40 4.88 -7.69
C LEU A 157 13.76 6.36 -7.76
N ARG A 158 12.93 7.24 -7.20
CA ARG A 158 13.24 8.68 -7.09
C ARG A 158 14.09 9.02 -5.87
N SER A 159 14.13 8.13 -4.87
CA SER A 159 14.83 8.34 -3.60
C SER A 159 16.20 7.69 -3.57
N VAL A 160 16.34 6.55 -4.26
CA VAL A 160 17.54 5.70 -4.17
C VAL A 160 18.80 6.46 -4.55
N SER A 161 19.81 6.39 -3.68
CA SER A 161 21.13 6.97 -3.91
C SER A 161 22.18 5.93 -4.27
N ASN A 162 22.04 4.67 -3.80
CA ASN A 162 22.96 3.60 -4.12
C ASN A 162 22.59 2.92 -5.46
N PRO A 163 23.48 2.90 -6.49
CA PRO A 163 23.16 2.31 -7.79
C PRO A 163 22.80 0.82 -7.75
N ARG A 164 23.40 0.02 -6.83
CA ARG A 164 23.07 -1.41 -6.69
C ARG A 164 21.65 -1.61 -6.13
N LEU A 165 21.21 -0.74 -5.22
CA LEU A 165 19.83 -0.75 -4.76
C LEU A 165 18.88 -0.36 -5.90
N GLY A 166 19.21 0.64 -6.69
CA GLY A 166 18.47 1.00 -7.90
C GLY A 166 18.31 -0.18 -8.86
N THR A 167 19.40 -0.87 -9.20
CA THR A 167 19.39 -2.08 -10.02
C THR A 167 18.50 -3.18 -9.42
N TYR A 168 18.59 -3.42 -8.11
CA TYR A 168 17.72 -4.41 -7.45
C TYR A 168 16.22 -4.05 -7.58
N LEU A 169 15.88 -2.77 -7.41
CA LEU A 169 14.50 -2.31 -7.54
C LEU A 169 13.97 -2.49 -8.98
N THR A 170 14.79 -2.18 -10.00
CA THR A 170 14.38 -2.25 -11.42
C THR A 170 14.40 -3.67 -11.97
N ASP A 171 15.41 -4.46 -11.65
CA ASP A 171 15.70 -5.72 -12.36
C ASP A 171 15.24 -6.95 -11.58
N SER A 172 14.97 -6.81 -10.28
CA SER A 172 14.53 -7.91 -9.42
C SER A 172 13.15 -7.68 -8.82
N LEU A 173 12.98 -6.65 -8.01
CA LEU A 173 11.74 -6.43 -7.27
C LEU A 173 10.57 -6.09 -8.18
N ARG A 174 10.71 -5.05 -8.99
CA ARG A 174 9.63 -4.56 -9.88
C ARG A 174 9.10 -5.62 -10.86
N PRO A 175 9.96 -6.39 -11.57
CA PRO A 175 9.49 -7.47 -12.44
C PRO A 175 8.75 -8.59 -11.68
N ALA A 176 9.24 -8.97 -10.50
CA ALA A 176 8.59 -9.99 -9.67
C ALA A 176 7.18 -9.54 -9.23
N VAL A 177 7.05 -8.32 -8.70
CA VAL A 177 5.76 -7.73 -8.29
C VAL A 177 4.80 -7.63 -9.48
N ARG A 178 5.28 -7.21 -10.65
CA ARG A 178 4.46 -7.15 -11.88
C ARG A 178 3.98 -8.53 -12.33
N ALA A 179 4.83 -9.55 -12.26
CA ALA A 179 4.47 -10.92 -12.61
C ALA A 179 3.37 -11.48 -11.70
N HIS A 180 3.46 -11.21 -10.39
CA HIS A 180 2.45 -11.60 -9.41
C HIS A 180 1.12 -10.88 -9.67
N LEU A 181 1.16 -9.56 -9.84
CA LEU A 181 -0.03 -8.78 -10.19
C LEU A 181 -0.74 -9.34 -11.41
N THR A 182 0.00 -9.55 -12.50
CA THR A 182 -0.57 -10.11 -13.73
C THR A 182 -1.22 -11.48 -13.51
N GLN A 183 -0.60 -12.34 -12.71
CA GLN A 183 -1.16 -13.64 -12.39
C GLN A 183 -2.42 -13.54 -11.52
N ALA A 184 -2.42 -12.68 -10.51
CA ALA A 184 -3.57 -12.46 -9.65
C ALA A 184 -4.77 -11.87 -10.44
N GLU A 185 -4.53 -10.91 -11.34
CA GLU A 185 -5.56 -10.34 -12.21
C GLU A 185 -6.20 -11.39 -13.14
N ARG A 186 -5.40 -12.27 -13.73
CA ARG A 186 -5.92 -13.41 -14.52
C ARG A 186 -6.79 -14.34 -13.68
N LEU A 187 -6.39 -14.61 -12.45
CA LEU A 187 -7.17 -15.46 -11.55
C LEU A 187 -8.48 -14.81 -11.12
N GLN A 188 -8.48 -13.50 -10.88
CA GLN A 188 -9.69 -12.76 -10.51
C GLN A 188 -10.80 -12.95 -11.54
N SER A 189 -10.48 -12.89 -12.84
CA SER A 189 -11.47 -13.08 -13.90
C SER A 189 -12.07 -14.49 -13.91
N THR A 190 -11.33 -15.52 -13.46
CA THR A 190 -11.82 -16.89 -13.38
C THR A 190 -12.62 -17.19 -12.12
N LEU A 191 -12.42 -16.40 -11.05
CA LEU A 191 -13.12 -16.53 -9.78
C LEU A 191 -14.45 -15.75 -9.74
N ALA A 192 -14.66 -14.83 -10.67
CA ALA A 192 -15.92 -14.12 -10.81
C ALA A 192 -17.08 -15.11 -11.05
N PRO A 193 -18.28 -14.89 -10.48
CA PRO A 193 -19.45 -15.71 -10.81
C PRO A 193 -19.68 -15.65 -12.32
N ARG A 194 -19.86 -16.82 -12.96
CA ARG A 194 -20.38 -16.84 -14.34
C ARG A 194 -21.84 -16.38 -14.28
N GLN A 195 -22.14 -15.29 -14.96
CA GLN A 195 -23.51 -14.82 -15.15
C GLN A 195 -24.32 -15.83 -15.95
#